data_77730b8907cd5c9576b787ecd4bd7b92
#
_entry.id   77730b8907cd5c9576b787ecd4bd7b92
#
_cell.length_a   1.000
_cell.length_b   1.000
_cell.length_c   1.000
_cell.angle_alpha   90.00
_cell.angle_beta   90.00
_cell.angle_gamma   90.00
#
_symmetry.space_group_name_H-M   'P 1'
#
loop_
_entity.id
_entity.type
_entity.pdbx_description
1 polymer ?
#
loop_
_entity_poly.entity_id
_entity_poly.type
_entity_poly.pdbx_seq_one_letter_code
_entity_poly.pdbx_strand_id
1 'polypeptide(L)'
;RAISHPADDRDPGVDRHFFGWLAYVAFVVYGSLVPLDFQPLPLDQAWATFKQIPMLQLGIERRADWVSNGVLYVPVGFLTVALFAERRTLLTRLPVVVGATLFCFALAVAVEFAQLYFPPRTVSLNDVVAECVGSVLGIVLAVYWSEWFREMLATLTGKLGQLGSRVLQAYAIGYVAFSFFPFDFLLSTAELAAKVDSDAWGWFLSAQSTDRSAFIVAAKLFAEALAVVPLGIILARWNVVRRLPATRHAVLYGALLGLLIEVGQFVVFSAVSQGASLLTRAIGMYGGARLWADRKQLAELHAHAHNKVLTVSLGSLYLLALTAVNGWFDHRWHGMAFAARTLAETRLLPFYYHYYTSEQVALLSLASVALMYSPVGVLAWLRRWSPALAFWSAALTASAVETSKLFIADLHPDPSNVLIGASTAWAVSKLLRRL
;
A
#
# COMPACT_ATOMS: atom_id res chain seq x y z
N ARG A 1 1.07 -50.79 -29.45
CA ARG A 1 0.15 -49.63 -29.30
C ARG A 1 0.44 -48.99 -27.97
N ALA A 2 1.19 -47.90 -27.99
CA ALA A 2 1.43 -47.06 -26.80
C ALA A 2 0.20 -46.14 -26.61
N ILE A 3 -0.42 -46.25 -25.48
CA ILE A 3 -1.52 -45.35 -25.08
C ILE A 3 -0.86 -44.05 -24.65
N SER A 4 -0.96 -43.02 -25.49
CA SER A 4 -0.59 -41.65 -25.14
C SER A 4 -1.62 -41.11 -24.14
N HIS A 5 -1.20 -40.88 -22.90
CA HIS A 5 -1.97 -40.05 -21.97
C HIS A 5 -2.10 -38.64 -22.55
N PRO A 6 -3.27 -38.02 -22.56
CA PRO A 6 -3.40 -36.62 -22.89
C PRO A 6 -2.68 -35.84 -21.78
N ALA A 7 -1.64 -35.08 -22.16
CA ALA A 7 -1.01 -34.10 -21.29
C ALA A 7 -2.08 -33.10 -20.85
N ASP A 8 -2.12 -32.80 -19.58
CA ASP A 8 -2.99 -31.78 -18.97
C ASP A 8 -2.52 -30.40 -19.51
N ASP A 9 -3.18 -29.94 -20.57
CA ASP A 9 -2.85 -28.73 -21.33
C ASP A 9 -3.40 -27.46 -20.64
N ARG A 10 -3.37 -27.41 -19.29
CA ARG A 10 -3.71 -26.21 -18.56
C ARG A 10 -2.56 -25.23 -18.66
N ASP A 11 -2.84 -24.08 -19.26
CA ASP A 11 -1.88 -22.97 -19.36
C ASP A 11 -1.47 -22.52 -17.94
N PRO A 12 -0.18 -22.66 -17.54
CA PRO A 12 0.28 -22.30 -16.20
C PRO A 12 0.10 -20.80 -15.87
N GLY A 13 -0.29 -19.98 -16.84
CA GLY A 13 -0.66 -18.58 -16.69
C GLY A 13 -2.03 -18.40 -16.03
N VAL A 14 -3.01 -19.21 -16.41
CA VAL A 14 -4.39 -19.13 -15.89
C VAL A 14 -4.42 -19.47 -14.40
N ASP A 15 -3.69 -20.49 -13.99
CA ASP A 15 -3.61 -20.90 -12.57
C ASP A 15 -3.08 -19.80 -11.67
N ARG A 16 -2.05 -19.06 -12.10
CA ARG A 16 -1.46 -17.95 -11.32
C ARG A 16 -2.43 -16.78 -11.14
N HIS A 17 -3.18 -16.43 -12.16
CA HIS A 17 -4.16 -15.34 -12.09
C HIS A 17 -5.34 -15.72 -11.18
N PHE A 18 -5.78 -16.97 -11.27
CA PHE A 18 -6.82 -17.51 -10.40
C PHE A 18 -6.40 -17.49 -8.93
N PHE A 19 -5.20 -17.98 -8.61
CA PHE A 19 -4.70 -17.94 -7.23
C PHE A 19 -4.51 -16.51 -6.72
N GLY A 20 -4.10 -15.57 -7.57
CA GLY A 20 -4.00 -14.15 -7.22
C GLY A 20 -5.36 -13.53 -6.89
N TRP A 21 -6.36 -13.81 -7.69
CA TRP A 21 -7.74 -13.39 -7.45
C TRP A 21 -8.30 -14.00 -6.15
N LEU A 22 -8.14 -15.32 -5.99
CA LEU A 22 -8.62 -16.02 -4.78
C LEU A 22 -7.95 -15.49 -3.51
N ALA A 23 -6.63 -15.26 -3.55
CA ALA A 23 -5.89 -14.68 -2.43
C ALA A 23 -6.39 -13.28 -2.08
N TYR A 24 -6.71 -12.46 -3.10
CA TYR A 24 -7.25 -11.12 -2.86
C TYR A 24 -8.66 -11.16 -2.28
N VAL A 25 -9.55 -12.01 -2.81
CA VAL A 25 -10.90 -12.19 -2.24
C VAL A 25 -10.81 -12.67 -0.79
N ALA A 26 -9.95 -13.66 -0.51
CA ALA A 26 -9.71 -14.13 0.85
C ALA A 26 -9.18 -13.02 1.77
N PHE A 27 -8.28 -12.15 1.25
CA PHE A 27 -7.78 -10.99 1.98
C PHE A 27 -8.90 -9.99 2.31
N VAL A 28 -9.80 -9.71 1.36
CA VAL A 28 -10.96 -8.82 1.58
C VAL A 28 -11.87 -9.40 2.66
N VAL A 29 -12.24 -10.68 2.55
CA VAL A 29 -13.10 -11.34 3.57
C VAL A 29 -12.42 -11.32 4.94
N TYR A 30 -11.12 -11.67 5.00
CA TYR A 30 -10.34 -11.61 6.24
C TYR A 30 -10.32 -10.21 6.84
N GLY A 31 -9.96 -9.19 6.06
CA GLY A 31 -9.88 -7.80 6.52
C GLY A 31 -11.23 -7.24 6.99
N SER A 32 -12.32 -7.66 6.34
CA SER A 32 -13.67 -7.26 6.74
C SER A 32 -14.13 -7.91 8.03
N LEU A 33 -13.57 -9.07 8.42
CA LEU A 33 -13.98 -9.81 9.63
C LEU A 33 -13.00 -9.64 10.81
N VAL A 34 -11.81 -9.06 10.63
CA VAL A 34 -10.90 -8.73 11.75
C VAL A 34 -11.65 -7.81 12.71
N PRO A 35 -11.59 -8.04 14.03
CA PRO A 35 -10.65 -8.84 14.83
C PRO A 35 -10.94 -10.33 14.97
N LEU A 36 -11.91 -10.88 14.25
CA LEU A 36 -12.29 -12.30 14.25
C LEU A 36 -12.83 -12.83 15.61
N ASP A 37 -13.41 -11.96 16.40
CA ASP A 37 -14.05 -12.31 17.66
C ASP A 37 -15.44 -12.88 17.38
N PHE A 38 -15.51 -14.16 17.00
CA PHE A 38 -16.76 -14.82 16.64
C PHE A 38 -17.71 -14.96 17.82
N GLN A 39 -18.94 -14.48 17.65
CA GLN A 39 -20.04 -14.69 18.59
C GLN A 39 -21.21 -15.38 17.87
N PRO A 40 -21.64 -16.57 18.37
CA PRO A 40 -22.74 -17.29 17.74
C PRO A 40 -24.06 -16.50 17.89
N LEU A 41 -24.72 -16.28 16.76
CA LEU A 41 -26.04 -15.65 16.70
C LEU A 41 -27.00 -16.60 15.95
N PRO A 42 -28.21 -16.87 16.46
CA PRO A 42 -29.22 -17.65 15.73
C PRO A 42 -29.53 -17.06 14.37
N LEU A 43 -29.66 -17.91 13.35
CA LEU A 43 -29.78 -17.47 11.96
C LEU A 43 -31.03 -16.61 11.71
N ASP A 44 -32.15 -16.94 12.36
CA ASP A 44 -33.40 -16.18 12.31
C ASP A 44 -33.23 -14.78 12.90
N GLN A 45 -32.51 -14.66 14.01
CA GLN A 45 -32.17 -13.39 14.64
C GLN A 45 -31.18 -12.59 13.76
N ALA A 46 -30.12 -13.23 13.23
CA ALA A 46 -29.20 -12.58 12.33
C ALA A 46 -29.90 -12.02 11.09
N TRP A 47 -30.81 -12.82 10.51
CA TRP A 47 -31.60 -12.41 9.36
C TRP A 47 -32.58 -11.27 9.67
N ALA A 48 -33.22 -11.30 10.84
CA ALA A 48 -34.08 -10.21 11.29
C ALA A 48 -33.33 -8.91 11.50
N THR A 49 -32.13 -8.98 12.10
CA THR A 49 -31.22 -7.82 12.27
C THR A 49 -30.73 -7.29 10.92
N PHE A 50 -30.31 -8.16 10.02
CA PHE A 50 -29.81 -7.76 8.70
C PHE A 50 -30.87 -7.01 7.86
N LYS A 51 -32.14 -7.39 7.94
CA LYS A 51 -33.23 -6.67 7.26
C LYS A 51 -33.46 -5.25 7.76
N GLN A 52 -32.94 -4.92 8.93
CA GLN A 52 -33.13 -3.63 9.60
C GLN A 52 -31.81 -2.84 9.74
N ILE A 53 -30.76 -3.26 8.98
CA ILE A 53 -29.49 -2.52 9.00
C ILE A 53 -29.71 -1.04 8.62
N PRO A 54 -29.12 -0.12 9.39
CA PRO A 54 -29.37 1.29 9.17
C PRO A 54 -28.63 1.82 7.95
N MET A 55 -29.24 2.80 7.29
CA MET A 55 -28.53 3.72 6.43
C MET A 55 -28.03 4.88 7.28
N LEU A 56 -26.74 4.95 7.51
CA LEU A 56 -26.12 5.94 8.36
C LEU A 56 -25.90 7.26 7.61
N GLN A 57 -25.99 8.38 8.31
CA GLN A 57 -25.60 9.66 7.71
C GLN A 57 -24.08 9.68 7.49
N LEU A 58 -23.66 9.99 6.25
CA LEU A 58 -22.26 10.12 5.88
C LEU A 58 -21.71 11.48 6.33
N GLY A 59 -21.51 11.65 7.64
CA GLY A 59 -20.70 12.74 8.18
C GLY A 59 -19.23 12.61 7.74
N ILE A 60 -18.44 13.67 7.96
CA ILE A 60 -17.03 13.75 7.52
C ILE A 60 -16.24 12.54 8.03
N GLU A 61 -16.39 12.18 9.30
CA GLU A 61 -15.66 11.08 9.96
C GLU A 61 -15.93 9.70 9.33
N ARG A 62 -17.12 9.51 8.74
CA ARG A 62 -17.51 8.23 8.12
C ARG A 62 -17.24 8.16 6.61
N ARG A 63 -16.86 9.27 5.99
CA ARG A 63 -16.52 9.28 4.54
C ARG A 63 -15.27 8.49 4.26
N ALA A 64 -14.28 8.59 5.13
CA ALA A 64 -13.03 7.84 5.00
C ALA A 64 -13.31 6.34 5.02
N ASP A 65 -14.07 5.83 6.00
CA ASP A 65 -14.50 4.43 6.08
C ASP A 65 -15.24 4.00 4.82
N TRP A 66 -16.24 4.78 4.42
CA TRP A 66 -17.07 4.49 3.24
C TRP A 66 -16.23 4.38 1.97
N VAL A 67 -15.32 5.33 1.75
CA VAL A 67 -14.43 5.29 0.57
C VAL A 67 -13.43 4.15 0.67
N SER A 68 -12.90 3.86 1.86
CA SER A 68 -11.96 2.76 2.07
C SER A 68 -12.60 1.41 1.75
N ASN A 69 -13.85 1.18 2.17
CA ASN A 69 -14.62 -0.02 1.81
C ASN A 69 -14.83 -0.11 0.29
N GLY A 70 -15.17 1.00 -0.38
CA GLY A 70 -15.28 1.04 -1.82
C GLY A 70 -13.96 0.72 -2.53
N VAL A 71 -12.87 1.37 -2.13
CA VAL A 71 -11.53 1.16 -2.70
C VAL A 71 -11.06 -0.28 -2.55
N LEU A 72 -11.37 -0.92 -1.41
CA LEU A 72 -11.05 -2.33 -1.17
C LEU A 72 -11.72 -3.27 -2.16
N TYR A 73 -12.91 -2.94 -2.65
CA TYR A 73 -13.67 -3.77 -3.60
C TYR A 73 -13.35 -3.45 -5.08
N VAL A 74 -12.68 -2.33 -5.40
CA VAL A 74 -12.24 -2.04 -6.78
C VAL A 74 -11.39 -3.18 -7.37
N PRO A 75 -10.36 -3.71 -6.71
CA PRO A 75 -9.62 -4.84 -7.26
C PRO A 75 -10.43 -6.14 -7.33
N VAL A 76 -11.44 -6.35 -6.47
CA VAL A 76 -12.34 -7.53 -6.57
C VAL A 76 -13.06 -7.52 -7.91
N GLY A 77 -13.75 -6.41 -8.25
CA GLY A 77 -14.45 -6.26 -9.53
C GLY A 77 -13.49 -6.35 -10.71
N PHE A 78 -12.35 -5.66 -10.64
CA PHE A 78 -11.33 -5.64 -11.69
C PHE A 78 -10.76 -7.04 -11.96
N LEU A 79 -10.28 -7.74 -10.94
CA LEU A 79 -9.64 -9.05 -11.08
C LEU A 79 -10.65 -10.12 -11.54
N THR A 80 -11.90 -10.04 -11.08
CA THR A 80 -12.95 -10.98 -11.51
C THR A 80 -13.18 -10.89 -13.03
N VAL A 81 -13.32 -9.67 -13.57
CA VAL A 81 -13.47 -9.50 -15.03
C VAL A 81 -12.17 -9.84 -15.76
N ALA A 82 -11.02 -9.40 -15.26
CA ALA A 82 -9.73 -9.65 -15.90
C ALA A 82 -9.41 -11.15 -16.01
N LEU A 83 -9.85 -11.95 -15.03
CA LEU A 83 -9.65 -13.40 -15.02
C LEU A 83 -10.53 -14.11 -16.06
N PHE A 84 -11.82 -13.75 -16.15
CA PHE A 84 -12.81 -14.51 -16.93
C PHE A 84 -13.10 -13.92 -18.32
N ALA A 85 -12.66 -12.70 -18.63
CA ALA A 85 -12.96 -12.00 -19.89
C ALA A 85 -11.84 -12.09 -20.94
N GLU A 86 -11.07 -13.19 -20.97
CA GLU A 86 -9.96 -13.33 -21.92
C GLU A 86 -10.37 -13.10 -23.39
N ARG A 87 -9.69 -12.14 -24.06
CA ARG A 87 -9.68 -11.87 -25.52
C ARG A 87 -11.03 -11.92 -26.24
N ARG A 88 -12.12 -11.56 -25.55
CA ARG A 88 -13.48 -11.61 -26.10
C ARG A 88 -13.89 -10.24 -26.67
N THR A 89 -14.76 -10.26 -27.68
CA THR A 89 -15.44 -9.04 -28.17
C THR A 89 -16.33 -8.44 -27.07
N LEU A 90 -16.71 -7.16 -27.18
CA LEU A 90 -17.58 -6.49 -26.19
C LEU A 90 -18.88 -7.29 -25.93
N LEU A 91 -19.52 -7.84 -26.98
CA LEU A 91 -20.73 -8.64 -26.85
C LEU A 91 -20.51 -9.95 -26.09
N THR A 92 -19.37 -10.60 -26.28
CA THR A 92 -19.04 -11.86 -25.59
C THR A 92 -18.49 -11.61 -24.16
N ARG A 93 -18.13 -10.38 -23.81
CA ARG A 93 -17.78 -9.95 -22.44
C ARG A 93 -19.01 -9.73 -21.57
N LEU A 94 -20.17 -9.41 -22.15
CA LEU A 94 -21.37 -9.07 -21.37
C LEU A 94 -21.76 -10.11 -20.31
N PRO A 95 -21.84 -11.43 -20.61
CA PRO A 95 -22.14 -12.43 -19.59
C PRO A 95 -21.13 -12.48 -18.46
N VAL A 96 -19.83 -12.25 -18.75
CA VAL A 96 -18.77 -12.18 -17.74
C VAL A 96 -18.95 -10.95 -16.86
N VAL A 97 -19.24 -9.80 -17.43
CA VAL A 97 -19.50 -8.55 -16.68
C VAL A 97 -20.71 -8.72 -15.77
N VAL A 98 -21.81 -9.27 -16.29
CA VAL A 98 -23.00 -9.55 -15.46
C VAL A 98 -22.70 -10.54 -14.35
N GLY A 99 -22.02 -11.65 -14.65
CA GLY A 99 -21.61 -12.64 -13.64
C GLY A 99 -20.68 -12.06 -12.59
N ALA A 100 -19.70 -11.23 -12.99
CA ALA A 100 -18.80 -10.54 -12.09
C ALA A 100 -19.55 -9.54 -11.18
N THR A 101 -20.51 -8.80 -11.73
CA THR A 101 -21.35 -7.87 -10.95
C THR A 101 -22.16 -8.63 -9.90
N LEU A 102 -22.83 -9.71 -10.31
CA LEU A 102 -23.61 -10.54 -9.38
C LEU A 102 -22.73 -11.16 -8.29
N PHE A 103 -21.56 -11.67 -8.66
CA PHE A 103 -20.60 -12.23 -7.71
C PHE A 103 -20.16 -11.17 -6.70
N CYS A 104 -19.74 -9.99 -7.16
CA CYS A 104 -19.26 -8.92 -6.28
C CYS A 104 -20.35 -8.43 -5.33
N PHE A 105 -21.58 -8.27 -5.82
CA PHE A 105 -22.71 -7.86 -4.99
C PHE A 105 -23.09 -8.93 -3.97
N ALA A 106 -23.08 -10.21 -4.39
CA ALA A 106 -23.30 -11.32 -3.47
C ALA A 106 -22.20 -11.40 -2.39
N LEU A 107 -20.94 -11.16 -2.77
CA LEU A 107 -19.82 -11.12 -1.84
C LEU A 107 -19.98 -9.97 -0.83
N ALA A 108 -20.30 -8.76 -1.28
CA ALA A 108 -20.54 -7.60 -0.42
C ALA A 108 -21.62 -7.90 0.62
N VAL A 109 -22.79 -8.36 0.15
CA VAL A 109 -23.91 -8.73 1.04
C VAL A 109 -23.53 -9.86 1.99
N ALA A 110 -22.81 -10.88 1.52
CA ALA A 110 -22.41 -12.02 2.35
C ALA A 110 -21.39 -11.62 3.42
N VAL A 111 -20.45 -10.73 3.11
CA VAL A 111 -19.47 -10.22 4.06
C VAL A 111 -20.16 -9.38 5.13
N GLU A 112 -21.02 -8.44 4.74
CA GLU A 112 -21.79 -7.62 5.68
C GLU A 112 -22.71 -8.46 6.57
N PHE A 113 -23.36 -9.49 6.02
CA PHE A 113 -24.13 -10.43 6.80
C PHE A 113 -23.25 -11.21 7.80
N ALA A 114 -22.07 -11.66 7.35
CA ALA A 114 -21.13 -12.38 8.20
C ALA A 114 -20.60 -11.52 9.36
N GLN A 115 -20.43 -10.21 9.16
CA GLN A 115 -19.97 -9.28 10.21
C GLN A 115 -20.90 -9.25 11.44
N LEU A 116 -22.18 -9.59 11.30
CA LEU A 116 -23.09 -9.74 12.46
C LEU A 116 -22.59 -10.74 13.51
N TYR A 117 -21.78 -11.71 13.09
CA TYR A 117 -21.20 -12.73 13.97
C TYR A 117 -19.82 -12.33 14.53
N PHE A 118 -19.33 -11.14 14.18
CA PHE A 118 -17.99 -10.69 14.55
C PHE A 118 -17.99 -9.29 15.17
N PRO A 119 -18.59 -9.10 16.36
CA PRO A 119 -18.44 -7.83 17.07
C PRO A 119 -16.93 -7.59 17.36
N PRO A 120 -16.45 -6.35 17.36
CA PRO A 120 -17.17 -5.07 17.36
C PRO A 120 -17.45 -4.50 15.95
N ARG A 121 -17.53 -5.33 14.89
CA ARG A 121 -17.90 -4.85 13.55
C ARG A 121 -19.30 -4.24 13.56
N THR A 122 -19.42 -3.10 12.87
CA THR A 122 -20.70 -2.43 12.62
C THR A 122 -21.17 -2.75 11.22
N VAL A 123 -22.41 -3.20 11.08
CA VAL A 123 -23.02 -3.52 9.79
C VAL A 123 -23.88 -2.35 9.35
N SER A 124 -23.67 -1.86 8.13
CA SER A 124 -24.43 -0.75 7.59
C SER A 124 -24.80 -0.92 6.12
N LEU A 125 -25.92 -0.33 5.70
CA LEU A 125 -26.27 -0.30 4.28
C LEU A 125 -25.28 0.55 3.46
N ASN A 126 -24.65 1.54 4.10
CA ASN A 126 -23.62 2.37 3.48
C ASN A 126 -22.43 1.55 3.00
N ASP A 127 -22.01 0.56 3.81
CA ASP A 127 -20.86 -0.28 3.48
C ASP A 127 -21.18 -1.19 2.29
N VAL A 128 -22.36 -1.83 2.28
CA VAL A 128 -22.83 -2.58 1.10
C VAL A 128 -22.83 -1.71 -0.16
N VAL A 129 -23.32 -0.46 -0.06
CA VAL A 129 -23.35 0.46 -1.21
C VAL A 129 -21.92 0.83 -1.64
N ALA A 130 -21.02 1.14 -0.71
CA ALA A 130 -19.63 1.46 -1.01
C ALA A 130 -18.91 0.32 -1.74
N GLU A 131 -19.06 -0.91 -1.24
CA GLU A 131 -18.49 -2.12 -1.79
C GLU A 131 -19.04 -2.43 -3.19
N CYS A 132 -20.35 -2.26 -3.39
CA CYS A 132 -20.97 -2.39 -4.71
C CYS A 132 -20.47 -1.32 -5.68
N VAL A 133 -20.38 -0.05 -5.27
CA VAL A 133 -19.85 1.04 -6.11
C VAL A 133 -18.39 0.79 -6.47
N GLY A 134 -17.57 0.40 -5.49
CA GLY A 134 -16.17 0.03 -5.72
C GLY A 134 -16.03 -1.13 -6.70
N SER A 135 -16.85 -2.17 -6.55
CA SER A 135 -16.90 -3.31 -7.47
C SER A 135 -17.25 -2.89 -8.90
N VAL A 136 -18.30 -2.07 -9.08
CA VAL A 136 -18.69 -1.56 -10.39
C VAL A 136 -17.56 -0.73 -11.02
N LEU A 137 -16.93 0.14 -10.24
CA LEU A 137 -15.76 0.89 -10.70
C LEU A 137 -14.64 -0.05 -11.17
N GLY A 138 -14.33 -1.08 -10.39
CA GLY A 138 -13.35 -2.10 -10.75
C GLY A 138 -13.69 -2.83 -12.04
N ILE A 139 -14.95 -3.23 -12.22
CA ILE A 139 -15.44 -3.86 -13.45
C ILE A 139 -15.28 -2.94 -14.66
N VAL A 140 -15.66 -1.66 -14.52
CA VAL A 140 -15.50 -0.65 -15.57
C VAL A 140 -14.03 -0.48 -15.94
N LEU A 141 -13.15 -0.33 -14.94
CA LEU A 141 -11.71 -0.24 -15.15
C LEU A 141 -11.16 -1.49 -15.87
N ALA A 142 -11.65 -2.69 -15.53
CA ALA A 142 -11.23 -3.92 -16.19
C ALA A 142 -11.66 -3.98 -17.66
N VAL A 143 -12.88 -3.52 -17.99
CA VAL A 143 -13.36 -3.49 -19.37
C VAL A 143 -12.45 -2.63 -20.26
N TYR A 144 -11.99 -1.48 -19.75
CA TYR A 144 -11.17 -0.54 -20.52
C TYR A 144 -9.66 -0.81 -20.43
N TRP A 145 -9.15 -1.29 -19.27
CA TRP A 145 -7.72 -1.34 -18.97
C TRP A 145 -7.17 -2.73 -18.65
N SER A 146 -7.94 -3.81 -18.82
CA SER A 146 -7.45 -5.19 -18.56
C SER A 146 -6.25 -5.57 -19.43
N GLU A 147 -6.17 -5.07 -20.68
CA GLU A 147 -5.00 -5.30 -21.56
C GLU A 147 -3.75 -4.63 -21.02
N TRP A 148 -3.85 -3.35 -20.63
CA TRP A 148 -2.75 -2.62 -20.02
C TRP A 148 -2.26 -3.30 -18.73
N PHE A 149 -3.19 -3.77 -17.90
CA PHE A 149 -2.87 -4.46 -16.65
C PHE A 149 -2.21 -5.82 -16.90
N ARG A 150 -2.68 -6.59 -17.88
CA ARG A 150 -2.04 -7.86 -18.29
C ARG A 150 -0.64 -7.63 -18.82
N GLU A 151 -0.43 -6.61 -19.65
CA GLU A 151 0.90 -6.23 -20.09
C GLU A 151 1.80 -5.80 -18.91
N MET A 152 1.26 -5.09 -17.94
CA MET A 152 1.96 -4.72 -16.71
C MET A 152 2.37 -5.97 -15.92
N LEU A 153 1.45 -6.92 -15.70
CA LEU A 153 1.76 -8.19 -15.02
C LEU A 153 2.74 -9.05 -15.80
N ALA A 154 2.57 -9.16 -17.11
CA ALA A 154 3.49 -9.88 -17.98
C ALA A 154 4.90 -9.29 -17.93
N THR A 155 5.01 -7.96 -17.83
CA THR A 155 6.29 -7.29 -17.64
C THR A 155 6.85 -7.50 -16.23
N LEU A 156 6.03 -7.64 -15.19
CA LEU A 156 6.49 -8.02 -13.84
C LEU A 156 7.02 -9.45 -13.77
N THR A 157 6.48 -10.35 -14.61
CA THR A 157 6.86 -11.78 -14.63
C THR A 157 7.82 -12.15 -15.77
N GLY A 158 7.95 -11.35 -16.81
CA GLY A 158 8.64 -11.64 -18.07
C GLY A 158 9.76 -10.69 -18.46
N LYS A 159 10.15 -10.70 -19.70
CA LYS A 159 11.37 -10.13 -20.31
C LYS A 159 11.58 -8.61 -20.15
N LEU A 160 12.79 -8.26 -19.87
CA LEU A 160 13.42 -7.06 -19.30
C LEU A 160 13.26 -5.70 -19.99
N GLY A 161 12.74 -5.58 -21.20
CA GLY A 161 12.88 -4.33 -21.97
C GLY A 161 11.82 -3.24 -21.68
N GLN A 162 10.65 -3.62 -21.19
CA GLN A 162 9.49 -2.72 -21.03
C GLN A 162 9.03 -2.56 -19.57
N LEU A 163 9.60 -3.33 -18.65
CA LEU A 163 9.19 -3.39 -17.25
C LEU A 163 9.21 -2.02 -16.55
N GLY A 164 10.29 -1.28 -16.72
CA GLY A 164 10.46 -0.01 -16.05
C GLY A 164 9.37 1.02 -16.38
N SER A 165 8.78 0.99 -17.60
CA SER A 165 7.77 1.98 -17.98
C SER A 165 6.40 1.72 -17.34
N ARG A 166 5.91 0.49 -17.37
CA ARG A 166 4.54 0.16 -16.88
C ARG A 166 4.44 0.17 -15.36
N VAL A 167 5.45 -0.36 -14.66
CA VAL A 167 5.52 -0.31 -13.19
C VAL A 167 5.62 1.13 -12.70
N LEU A 168 6.45 1.93 -13.36
CA LEU A 168 6.57 3.35 -13.02
C LEU A 168 5.27 4.13 -13.33
N GLN A 169 4.56 3.81 -14.41
CA GLN A 169 3.22 4.39 -14.70
C GLN A 169 2.21 4.01 -13.62
N ALA A 170 2.14 2.73 -13.23
CA ALA A 170 1.28 2.29 -12.12
C ALA A 170 1.64 2.99 -10.80
N TYR A 171 2.95 3.14 -10.54
CA TYR A 171 3.41 3.91 -9.39
C TYR A 171 2.95 5.37 -9.43
N ALA A 172 3.05 6.04 -10.58
CA ALA A 172 2.63 7.43 -10.72
C ALA A 172 1.12 7.60 -10.45
N ILE A 173 0.31 6.70 -11.02
CA ILE A 173 -1.15 6.69 -10.79
C ILE A 173 -1.43 6.43 -9.31
N GLY A 174 -0.80 5.42 -8.72
CA GLY A 174 -0.93 5.09 -7.30
C GLY A 174 -0.51 6.24 -6.39
N TYR A 175 0.64 6.89 -6.67
CA TYR A 175 1.13 8.03 -5.90
C TYR A 175 0.12 9.18 -5.88
N VAL A 176 -0.41 9.56 -7.04
CA VAL A 176 -1.42 10.63 -7.12
C VAL A 176 -2.69 10.22 -6.40
N ALA A 177 -3.20 9.01 -6.62
CA ALA A 177 -4.39 8.52 -5.94
C ALA A 177 -4.23 8.52 -4.42
N PHE A 178 -3.14 7.93 -3.90
CA PHE A 178 -2.87 7.87 -2.46
C PHE A 178 -2.54 9.23 -1.83
N SER A 179 -2.15 10.23 -2.63
CA SER A 179 -1.95 11.59 -2.12
C SER A 179 -3.23 12.24 -1.60
N PHE A 180 -4.40 11.75 -2.00
CA PHE A 180 -5.71 12.24 -1.56
C PHE A 180 -6.41 11.28 -0.60
N PHE A 181 -5.77 10.20 -0.21
CA PHE A 181 -6.31 9.27 0.78
C PHE A 181 -6.46 9.99 2.15
N PRO A 182 -7.57 9.78 2.89
CA PRO A 182 -8.62 8.79 2.72
C PRO A 182 -9.84 9.27 1.90
N PHE A 183 -9.70 10.32 1.09
CA PHE A 183 -10.73 10.85 0.18
C PHE A 183 -11.96 11.44 0.87
N ASP A 184 -11.82 11.90 2.09
CA ASP A 184 -12.86 12.61 2.87
C ASP A 184 -13.00 14.06 2.40
N PHE A 185 -13.34 14.22 1.11
CA PHE A 185 -13.47 15.53 0.47
C PHE A 185 -14.52 16.40 1.15
N LEU A 186 -14.21 17.70 1.25
CA LEU A 186 -15.13 18.72 1.74
C LEU A 186 -16.30 18.89 0.76
N LEU A 187 -17.53 18.78 1.27
CA LEU A 187 -18.75 18.88 0.46
C LEU A 187 -19.60 20.11 0.78
N SER A 188 -19.21 20.89 1.80
CA SER A 188 -19.96 22.09 2.20
C SER A 188 -19.04 23.27 2.47
N THR A 189 -19.59 24.48 2.36
CA THR A 189 -18.87 25.72 2.72
C THR A 189 -18.56 25.81 4.21
N ALA A 190 -19.38 25.18 5.06
CA ALA A 190 -19.14 25.11 6.50
C ALA A 190 -17.92 24.23 6.82
N GLU A 191 -17.77 23.09 6.12
CA GLU A 191 -16.60 22.23 6.25
C GLU A 191 -15.33 22.93 5.73
N LEU A 192 -15.44 23.69 4.63
CA LEU A 192 -14.32 24.49 4.13
C LEU A 192 -13.92 25.58 5.14
N ALA A 193 -14.87 26.28 5.74
CA ALA A 193 -14.58 27.25 6.78
C ALA A 193 -13.88 26.60 7.98
N ALA A 194 -14.38 25.45 8.46
CA ALA A 194 -13.76 24.70 9.52
C ALA A 194 -12.31 24.25 9.16
N LYS A 195 -12.06 23.90 7.90
CA LYS A 195 -10.71 23.59 7.41
C LYS A 195 -9.79 24.79 7.43
N VAL A 196 -10.27 25.96 7.01
CA VAL A 196 -9.51 27.24 7.03
C VAL A 196 -9.14 27.62 8.46
N ASP A 197 -10.06 27.42 9.41
CA ASP A 197 -9.84 27.74 10.82
C ASP A 197 -9.02 26.66 11.57
N SER A 198 -8.67 25.55 10.91
CA SER A 198 -7.92 24.46 11.52
C SER A 198 -6.41 24.65 11.44
N ASP A 199 -5.67 23.92 12.30
CA ASP A 199 -4.20 23.84 12.30
C ASP A 199 -3.64 22.89 11.22
N ALA A 200 -4.50 22.33 10.37
CA ALA A 200 -4.14 21.34 9.35
C ALA A 200 -3.60 21.94 8.05
N TRP A 201 -3.33 23.23 7.98
CA TRP A 201 -2.70 23.86 6.82
C TRP A 201 -1.73 24.99 7.21
N GLY A 202 -0.83 25.34 6.30
CA GLY A 202 0.11 26.43 6.53
C GLY A 202 0.93 26.77 5.30
N TRP A 203 1.32 28.01 5.16
CA TRP A 203 2.09 28.51 4.02
C TRP A 203 3.45 27.81 3.86
N PHE A 204 4.10 27.45 4.96
CA PHE A 204 5.35 26.69 4.94
C PHE A 204 5.21 25.39 5.71
N LEU A 205 4.98 25.44 7.01
CA LEU A 205 4.59 24.29 7.85
C LEU A 205 3.21 24.59 8.45
N SER A 206 2.39 23.57 8.62
CA SER A 206 1.15 23.68 9.36
C SER A 206 1.41 23.75 10.86
N ALA A 207 0.52 24.38 11.63
CA ALA A 207 0.63 24.41 13.10
C ALA A 207 0.67 22.99 13.66
N GLN A 208 -0.18 22.10 13.17
CA GLN A 208 -0.16 20.68 13.52
C GLN A 208 1.20 19.99 13.26
N SER A 209 1.97 20.43 12.27
CA SER A 209 3.32 19.92 12.01
C SER A 209 4.34 20.52 12.96
N THR A 210 4.21 21.79 13.35
CA THR A 210 5.16 22.46 14.26
C THR A 210 5.07 21.97 15.69
N ASP A 211 3.90 21.43 16.11
CA ASP A 211 3.71 20.83 17.42
C ASP A 211 4.41 19.47 17.59
N ARG A 212 4.89 18.89 16.49
CA ARG A 212 5.65 17.63 16.52
C ARG A 212 7.15 17.87 16.67
N SER A 213 7.87 16.85 17.12
CA SER A 213 9.33 16.95 17.19
C SER A 213 9.93 17.24 15.80
N ALA A 214 10.98 18.07 15.76
CA ALA A 214 11.67 18.42 14.51
C ALA A 214 12.15 17.18 13.73
N PHE A 215 12.51 16.10 14.44
CA PHE A 215 12.89 14.83 13.84
C PHE A 215 11.74 14.19 13.05
N ILE A 216 10.54 14.15 13.63
CA ILE A 216 9.34 13.58 12.96
C ILE A 216 8.99 14.39 11.71
N VAL A 217 9.03 15.72 11.81
CA VAL A 217 8.78 16.62 10.67
C VAL A 217 9.80 16.39 9.55
N ALA A 218 11.10 16.35 9.90
CA ALA A 218 12.17 16.11 8.94
C ALA A 218 12.04 14.72 8.28
N ALA A 219 11.73 13.68 9.07
CA ALA A 219 11.51 12.33 8.55
C ALA A 219 10.32 12.26 7.57
N LYS A 220 9.20 12.96 7.90
CA LYS A 220 8.05 13.08 7.00
C LYS A 220 8.43 13.75 5.68
N LEU A 221 9.07 14.92 5.73
CA LEU A 221 9.51 15.66 4.54
C LEU A 221 10.50 14.86 3.70
N PHE A 222 11.42 14.12 4.33
CA PHE A 222 12.33 13.21 3.65
C PHE A 222 11.60 12.07 2.96
N ALA A 223 10.63 11.44 3.63
CA ALA A 223 9.80 10.39 3.05
C ALA A 223 8.98 10.89 1.86
N GLU A 224 8.42 12.11 1.92
CA GLU A 224 7.73 12.77 0.80
C GLU A 224 8.68 12.98 -0.39
N ALA A 225 9.90 13.46 -0.15
CA ALA A 225 10.89 13.62 -1.22
C ALA A 225 11.26 12.27 -1.85
N LEU A 226 11.47 11.23 -1.02
CA LEU A 226 11.82 9.90 -1.47
C LEU A 226 10.70 9.26 -2.31
N ALA A 227 9.45 9.46 -1.91
CA ALA A 227 8.28 8.97 -2.66
C ALA A 227 8.15 9.58 -4.06
N VAL A 228 8.71 10.76 -4.31
CA VAL A 228 8.68 11.40 -5.64
C VAL A 228 9.86 11.00 -6.54
N VAL A 229 10.91 10.40 -5.99
CA VAL A 229 12.08 9.97 -6.77
C VAL A 229 11.71 9.09 -7.99
N PRO A 230 10.84 8.06 -7.89
CA PRO A 230 10.45 7.27 -9.05
C PRO A 230 9.79 8.09 -10.16
N LEU A 231 9.03 9.14 -9.80
CA LEU A 231 8.42 10.06 -10.79
C LEU A 231 9.47 10.86 -11.54
N GLY A 232 10.54 11.29 -10.85
CA GLY A 232 11.70 11.92 -11.47
C GLY A 232 12.40 11.01 -12.47
N ILE A 233 12.52 9.72 -12.17
CA ILE A 233 13.05 8.71 -13.10
C ILE A 233 12.15 8.58 -14.34
N ILE A 234 10.81 8.55 -14.17
CA ILE A 234 9.85 8.51 -15.28
C ILE A 234 10.04 9.71 -16.20
N LEU A 235 10.09 10.90 -15.61
CA LEU A 235 10.26 12.15 -16.34
C LEU A 235 11.56 12.17 -17.12
N ALA A 236 12.67 11.75 -16.50
CA ALA A 236 13.98 11.70 -17.15
C ALA A 236 13.99 10.72 -18.32
N ARG A 237 13.40 9.54 -18.17
CA ARG A 237 13.23 8.57 -19.28
C ARG A 237 12.43 9.15 -20.42
N TRP A 238 11.33 9.83 -20.13
CA TRP A 238 10.50 10.48 -21.15
C TRP A 238 11.25 11.59 -21.87
N ASN A 239 11.96 12.45 -21.14
CA ASN A 239 12.75 13.55 -21.71
C ASN A 239 13.88 13.06 -22.61
N VAL A 240 14.55 11.94 -22.29
CA VAL A 240 15.54 11.31 -23.16
C VAL A 240 14.92 10.93 -24.50
N VAL A 241 13.72 10.34 -24.50
CA VAL A 241 13.00 9.99 -25.73
C VAL A 241 12.67 11.24 -26.57
N ARG A 242 12.35 12.34 -25.91
CA ARG A 242 12.02 13.63 -26.57
C ARG A 242 13.21 14.56 -26.78
N ARG A 243 14.44 14.13 -26.45
CA ARG A 243 15.68 14.92 -26.53
C ARG A 243 15.63 16.23 -25.74
N LEU A 244 14.88 16.27 -24.63
CA LEU A 244 14.79 17.42 -23.73
C LEU A 244 15.78 17.27 -22.57
N PRO A 245 16.29 18.38 -22.01
CA PRO A 245 17.19 18.33 -20.85
C PRO A 245 16.44 17.77 -19.63
N ALA A 246 16.84 16.56 -19.20
CA ALA A 246 16.13 15.76 -18.21
C ALA A 246 15.99 16.44 -16.85
N THR A 247 16.99 17.21 -16.42
CA THR A 247 17.04 17.75 -15.05
C THR A 247 16.44 19.15 -14.93
N ARG A 248 16.48 19.96 -16.00
CA ARG A 248 16.10 21.38 -15.95
C ARG A 248 14.61 21.59 -15.65
N HIS A 249 13.75 20.69 -16.13
CA HIS A 249 12.31 20.76 -15.93
C HIS A 249 11.83 19.94 -14.73
N ALA A 250 12.70 19.08 -14.15
CA ALA A 250 12.30 18.20 -13.04
C ALA A 250 11.88 18.99 -11.79
N VAL A 251 12.59 20.06 -11.46
CA VAL A 251 12.23 20.94 -10.32
C VAL A 251 10.87 21.60 -10.58
N LEU A 252 10.65 22.13 -11.78
CA LEU A 252 9.38 22.79 -12.14
C LEU A 252 8.22 21.79 -12.09
N TYR A 253 8.35 20.62 -12.71
CA TYR A 253 7.28 19.61 -12.68
C TYR A 253 7.06 19.05 -11.29
N GLY A 254 8.10 18.90 -10.46
CA GLY A 254 7.98 18.52 -9.06
C GLY A 254 7.26 19.56 -8.23
N ALA A 255 7.56 20.84 -8.44
CA ALA A 255 6.84 21.95 -7.78
C ALA A 255 5.38 22.05 -8.23
N LEU A 256 5.11 21.90 -9.53
CA LEU A 256 3.73 21.89 -10.06
C LEU A 256 2.92 20.72 -9.53
N LEU A 257 3.51 19.52 -9.51
CA LEU A 257 2.88 18.34 -8.89
C LEU A 257 2.62 18.58 -7.42
N GLY A 258 3.60 19.15 -6.70
CA GLY A 258 3.46 19.53 -5.30
C GLY A 258 2.30 20.50 -5.10
N LEU A 259 2.23 21.56 -5.89
CA LEU A 259 1.14 22.54 -5.82
C LEU A 259 -0.23 21.89 -6.07
N LEU A 260 -0.35 21.06 -7.10
CA LEU A 260 -1.62 20.38 -7.42
C LEU A 260 -2.05 19.45 -6.28
N ILE A 261 -1.11 18.72 -5.67
CA ILE A 261 -1.40 17.83 -4.54
C ILE A 261 -1.78 18.66 -3.32
N GLU A 262 -1.05 19.72 -2.97
CA GLU A 262 -1.36 20.54 -1.79
C GLU A 262 -2.72 21.26 -1.93
N VAL A 263 -3.02 21.79 -3.11
CA VAL A 263 -4.35 22.37 -3.38
C VAL A 263 -5.44 21.32 -3.28
N GLY A 264 -5.21 20.10 -3.81
CA GLY A 264 -6.15 19.00 -3.67
C GLY A 264 -6.28 18.50 -2.22
N GLN A 265 -5.18 18.41 -1.48
CA GLN A 265 -5.20 18.05 -0.05
C GLN A 265 -5.89 19.09 0.82
N PHE A 266 -5.90 20.36 0.42
CA PHE A 266 -6.64 21.41 1.12
C PHE A 266 -8.15 21.14 1.12
N VAL A 267 -8.68 20.50 0.09
CA VAL A 267 -10.09 20.08 0.02
C VAL A 267 -10.36 18.68 0.55
N VAL A 268 -9.36 18.01 1.14
CA VAL A 268 -9.49 16.76 1.90
C VAL A 268 -9.45 17.13 3.39
N PHE A 269 -10.47 16.74 4.16
CA PHE A 269 -10.66 17.20 5.54
C PHE A 269 -9.49 16.82 6.44
N SER A 270 -9.11 15.57 6.43
CA SER A 270 -8.06 15.01 7.30
C SER A 270 -6.63 15.26 6.79
N ALA A 271 -6.45 15.68 5.54
CA ALA A 271 -5.13 15.92 4.99
C ALA A 271 -4.48 17.17 5.57
N VAL A 272 -3.16 17.16 5.69
CA VAL A 272 -2.36 18.30 6.14
C VAL A 272 -1.68 18.93 4.94
N SER A 273 -2.10 20.16 4.58
CA SER A 273 -1.55 20.91 3.45
C SER A 273 -0.48 21.89 3.91
N GLN A 274 0.71 21.86 3.29
CA GLN A 274 1.83 22.72 3.70
C GLN A 274 2.81 23.01 2.55
N GLY A 275 3.24 24.28 2.44
CA GLY A 275 4.12 24.73 1.35
C GLY A 275 5.48 24.05 1.31
N ALA A 276 6.01 23.58 2.44
CA ALA A 276 7.27 22.82 2.49
C ALA A 276 7.22 21.55 1.62
N SER A 277 6.04 20.92 1.47
CA SER A 277 5.85 19.74 0.64
C SER A 277 6.03 20.01 -0.87
N LEU A 278 5.87 21.26 -1.33
CA LEU A 278 6.21 21.64 -2.70
C LEU A 278 7.72 21.49 -2.93
N LEU A 279 8.52 21.96 -1.97
CA LEU A 279 9.98 21.90 -2.07
C LEU A 279 10.48 20.46 -2.00
N THR A 280 9.94 19.65 -1.10
CA THR A 280 10.34 18.24 -0.97
C THR A 280 10.00 17.44 -2.23
N ARG A 281 8.83 17.66 -2.84
CA ARG A 281 8.46 17.02 -4.10
C ARG A 281 9.32 17.51 -5.27
N ALA A 282 9.68 18.80 -5.31
CA ALA A 282 10.60 19.33 -6.32
C ALA A 282 12.02 18.71 -6.18
N ILE A 283 12.52 18.59 -4.93
CA ILE A 283 13.81 17.95 -4.64
C ILE A 283 13.78 16.47 -5.00
N GLY A 284 12.72 15.74 -4.63
CA GLY A 284 12.56 14.32 -4.95
C GLY A 284 12.51 14.07 -6.46
N MET A 285 11.75 14.89 -7.20
CA MET A 285 11.66 14.83 -8.65
C MET A 285 13.04 15.08 -9.32
N TYR A 286 13.76 16.10 -8.87
CA TYR A 286 15.11 16.42 -9.34
C TYR A 286 16.07 15.27 -9.00
N GLY A 287 16.04 14.76 -7.76
CA GLY A 287 16.88 13.64 -7.34
C GLY A 287 16.67 12.40 -8.21
N GLY A 288 15.42 12.05 -8.51
CA GLY A 288 15.10 10.94 -9.41
C GLY A 288 15.61 11.15 -10.84
N ALA A 289 15.46 12.36 -11.36
CA ALA A 289 15.99 12.71 -12.68
C ALA A 289 17.53 12.64 -12.75
N ARG A 290 18.21 13.08 -11.69
CA ARG A 290 19.68 12.95 -11.57
C ARG A 290 20.12 11.50 -11.44
N LEU A 291 19.48 10.70 -10.59
CA LEU A 291 19.76 9.27 -10.47
C LEU A 291 19.68 8.55 -11.83
N TRP A 292 18.70 8.91 -12.63
CA TRP A 292 18.58 8.35 -13.98
C TRP A 292 19.69 8.85 -14.93
N ALA A 293 20.03 10.14 -14.87
CA ALA A 293 21.09 10.71 -15.68
C ALA A 293 22.45 10.05 -15.37
N ASP A 294 22.73 9.87 -14.07
CA ASP A 294 24.02 9.36 -13.59
C ASP A 294 24.04 7.82 -13.41
N ARG A 295 23.01 7.10 -13.93
CA ARG A 295 22.86 5.64 -13.74
C ARG A 295 24.06 4.79 -14.18
N LYS A 296 24.84 5.24 -15.16
CA LYS A 296 26.06 4.54 -15.59
C LYS A 296 27.15 4.61 -14.52
N GLN A 297 27.35 5.79 -13.89
CA GLN A 297 28.27 5.98 -12.77
C GLN A 297 27.82 5.18 -11.54
N LEU A 298 26.51 5.11 -11.29
CA LEU A 298 25.95 4.29 -10.23
C LEU A 298 26.18 2.78 -10.46
N ALA A 299 26.18 2.34 -11.73
CA ALA A 299 26.52 0.96 -12.07
C ALA A 299 28.00 0.65 -11.80
N GLU A 300 28.90 1.63 -11.97
CA GLU A 300 30.31 1.51 -11.59
C GLU A 300 30.50 1.47 -10.08
N LEU A 301 29.76 2.29 -9.33
CA LEU A 301 29.72 2.22 -7.87
C LEU A 301 29.22 0.87 -7.38
N HIS A 302 28.32 0.24 -8.12
CA HIS A 302 27.87 -1.14 -7.82
C HIS A 302 29.02 -2.15 -7.86
N ALA A 303 30.00 -1.97 -8.75
CA ALA A 303 31.20 -2.80 -8.76
C ALA A 303 32.07 -2.62 -7.51
N HIS A 304 32.11 -1.41 -6.94
CA HIS A 304 32.84 -1.10 -5.70
C HIS A 304 32.07 -1.46 -4.42
N ALA A 305 30.73 -1.62 -4.48
CA ALA A 305 29.90 -2.02 -3.33
C ALA A 305 30.19 -3.44 -2.84
N HIS A 306 31.10 -4.20 -3.46
CA HIS A 306 31.62 -5.48 -2.96
C HIS A 306 32.61 -5.31 -1.79
N ASN A 307 32.92 -4.07 -1.39
CA ASN A 307 33.73 -3.84 -0.20
C ASN A 307 32.98 -4.34 1.05
N LYS A 308 33.51 -5.40 1.64
CA LYS A 308 32.95 -6.02 2.86
C LYS A 308 32.83 -5.04 4.02
N VAL A 309 33.82 -4.17 4.18
CA VAL A 309 33.85 -3.17 5.26
C VAL A 309 32.68 -2.19 5.10
N LEU A 310 32.47 -1.61 3.93
CA LEU A 310 31.36 -0.69 3.67
C LEU A 310 30.00 -1.37 3.93
N THR A 311 29.86 -2.61 3.47
CA THR A 311 28.60 -3.36 3.66
C THR A 311 28.33 -3.63 5.13
N VAL A 312 29.35 -4.05 5.89
CA VAL A 312 29.20 -4.28 7.33
C VAL A 312 28.89 -2.99 8.05
N SER A 313 29.59 -1.89 7.73
CA SER A 313 29.36 -0.59 8.38
C SER A 313 27.95 -0.06 8.12
N LEU A 314 27.47 -0.11 6.85
CA LEU A 314 26.11 0.31 6.49
C LEU A 314 25.05 -0.61 7.11
N GLY A 315 25.31 -1.91 7.14
CA GLY A 315 24.43 -2.88 7.78
C GLY A 315 24.32 -2.67 9.29
N SER A 316 25.44 -2.40 9.97
CA SER A 316 25.46 -2.09 11.40
C SER A 316 24.74 -0.78 11.71
N LEU A 317 24.97 0.26 10.91
CA LEU A 317 24.28 1.54 11.06
C LEU A 317 22.77 1.38 10.83
N TYR A 318 22.38 0.59 9.84
CA TYR A 318 20.99 0.28 9.59
C TYR A 318 20.35 -0.46 10.76
N LEU A 319 20.99 -1.50 11.30
CA LEU A 319 20.48 -2.22 12.47
C LEU A 319 20.36 -1.33 13.69
N LEU A 320 21.33 -0.44 13.92
CA LEU A 320 21.28 0.55 15.00
C LEU A 320 20.09 1.51 14.83
N ALA A 321 19.90 2.03 13.61
CA ALA A 321 18.76 2.90 13.30
C ALA A 321 17.42 2.16 13.45
N LEU A 322 17.35 0.90 12.99
CA LEU A 322 16.17 0.07 13.11
C LEU A 322 15.79 -0.18 14.56
N THR A 323 16.74 -0.51 15.43
CA THR A 323 16.51 -0.71 16.86
C THR A 323 16.13 0.58 17.57
N ALA A 324 16.77 1.71 17.21
CA ALA A 324 16.43 3.03 17.75
C ALA A 324 14.98 3.43 17.42
N VAL A 325 14.57 3.30 16.15
CA VAL A 325 13.19 3.63 15.72
C VAL A 325 12.14 2.72 16.37
N ASN A 326 12.52 1.48 16.73
CA ASN A 326 11.65 0.54 17.43
C ASN A 326 11.74 0.63 18.98
N GLY A 327 12.27 1.72 19.52
CA GLY A 327 12.17 2.05 20.94
C GLY A 327 13.12 1.30 21.87
N TRP A 328 14.17 0.65 21.33
CA TRP A 328 15.10 -0.13 22.16
C TRP A 328 15.87 0.71 23.17
N PHE A 329 16.05 1.99 22.92
CA PHE A 329 16.85 2.91 23.75
C PHE A 329 16.01 3.85 24.63
N ASP A 330 14.75 4.05 24.25
CA ASP A 330 13.86 5.03 24.90
C ASP A 330 12.94 4.40 25.95
N HIS A 331 12.82 3.06 25.94
CA HIS A 331 11.90 2.33 26.83
C HIS A 331 12.64 1.40 27.78
N ARG A 332 11.97 1.03 28.86
CA ARG A 332 12.52 0.10 29.86
C ARG A 332 12.34 -1.34 29.41
N TRP A 333 13.41 -2.12 29.51
CA TRP A 333 13.40 -3.55 29.26
C TRP A 333 13.01 -4.32 30.50
N HIS A 334 12.20 -5.35 30.33
CA HIS A 334 11.68 -6.23 31.36
C HIS A 334 12.14 -7.68 31.16
N GLY A 335 11.96 -8.52 32.20
CA GLY A 335 12.37 -9.92 32.15
C GLY A 335 11.32 -10.84 31.52
N MET A 336 11.62 -12.15 31.51
CA MET A 336 10.81 -13.22 30.90
C MET A 336 9.37 -13.28 31.43
N ALA A 337 9.15 -13.00 32.73
CA ALA A 337 7.82 -13.02 33.32
C ALA A 337 6.90 -11.92 32.72
N PHE A 338 7.47 -10.76 32.43
CA PHE A 338 6.76 -9.69 31.71
C PHE A 338 6.48 -10.09 30.26
N ALA A 339 7.49 -10.60 29.54
CA ALA A 339 7.32 -11.03 28.16
C ALA A 339 6.25 -12.13 27.99
N ALA A 340 6.18 -13.06 28.93
CA ALA A 340 5.14 -14.10 28.93
C ALA A 340 3.73 -13.54 29.12
N ARG A 341 3.57 -12.53 29.99
CA ARG A 341 2.28 -11.83 30.15
C ARG A 341 1.91 -11.05 28.91
N THR A 342 2.83 -10.24 28.38
CA THR A 342 2.61 -9.48 27.14
C THR A 342 2.25 -10.40 25.98
N LEU A 343 2.90 -11.57 25.85
CA LEU A 343 2.57 -12.54 24.82
C LEU A 343 1.16 -13.13 24.99
N ALA A 344 0.73 -13.39 26.23
CA ALA A 344 -0.61 -13.90 26.52
C ALA A 344 -1.72 -12.87 26.18
N GLU A 345 -1.39 -11.57 26.29
CA GLU A 345 -2.30 -10.47 25.98
C GLU A 345 -2.25 -10.05 24.52
N THR A 346 -1.16 -10.40 23.79
CA THR A 346 -0.94 -10.02 22.40
C THR A 346 -1.82 -10.85 21.46
N ARG A 347 -2.51 -10.18 20.56
CA ARG A 347 -3.21 -10.83 19.45
C ARG A 347 -2.27 -10.97 18.27
N LEU A 348 -1.91 -12.21 17.93
CA LEU A 348 -0.98 -12.52 16.83
C LEU A 348 -1.66 -12.60 15.45
N LEU A 349 -2.83 -12.01 15.29
CA LEU A 349 -3.54 -11.93 14.02
C LEU A 349 -2.93 -10.80 13.16
N PRO A 350 -2.57 -11.06 11.90
CA PRO A 350 -2.11 -10.01 11.00
C PRO A 350 -3.15 -8.89 10.86
N PHE A 351 -2.69 -7.64 10.81
CA PHE A 351 -3.51 -6.42 10.70
C PHE A 351 -4.49 -6.17 11.87
N TYR A 352 -4.42 -6.95 12.96
CA TYR A 352 -5.29 -6.79 14.13
C TYR A 352 -5.22 -5.37 14.71
N TYR A 353 -4.01 -4.86 14.92
CA TYR A 353 -3.81 -3.52 15.52
C TYR A 353 -4.19 -2.39 14.57
N HIS A 354 -4.16 -2.62 13.26
CA HIS A 354 -4.57 -1.64 12.25
C HIS A 354 -6.08 -1.39 12.27
N TYR A 355 -6.87 -2.35 12.73
CA TYR A 355 -8.31 -2.19 12.87
C TYR A 355 -8.70 -1.12 13.91
N TYR A 356 -7.91 -0.97 14.97
CA TYR A 356 -8.18 -0.02 16.06
C TYR A 356 -7.59 1.38 15.80
N THR A 357 -7.05 1.63 14.63
CA THR A 357 -6.50 2.94 14.24
C THR A 357 -7.28 3.52 13.07
N SER A 358 -7.18 4.84 12.87
CA SER A 358 -7.74 5.44 11.66
C SER A 358 -7.00 4.95 10.41
N GLU A 359 -7.69 4.96 9.27
CA GLU A 359 -7.16 4.49 7.97
C GLU A 359 -5.86 5.19 7.61
N GLN A 360 -5.74 6.48 7.94
CA GLN A 360 -4.50 7.25 7.71
C GLN A 360 -3.34 6.73 8.54
N VAL A 361 -3.58 6.48 9.83
CA VAL A 361 -2.56 5.95 10.74
C VAL A 361 -2.18 4.54 10.31
N ALA A 362 -3.14 3.70 9.93
CA ALA A 362 -2.91 2.37 9.39
C ALA A 362 -2.04 2.44 8.13
N LEU A 363 -2.40 3.28 7.15
CA LEU A 363 -1.62 3.43 5.90
C LEU A 363 -0.21 3.96 6.16
N LEU A 364 -0.06 4.95 7.04
CA LEU A 364 1.26 5.48 7.42
C LEU A 364 2.10 4.42 8.13
N SER A 365 1.50 3.60 8.97
CA SER A 365 2.16 2.46 9.62
C SER A 365 2.66 1.47 8.57
N LEU A 366 1.80 1.03 7.65
CA LEU A 366 2.19 0.14 6.56
C LEU A 366 3.33 0.70 5.70
N ALA A 367 3.23 1.99 5.33
CA ALA A 367 4.26 2.68 4.54
C ALA A 367 5.59 2.81 5.31
N SER A 368 5.54 3.13 6.61
CA SER A 368 6.73 3.25 7.45
C SER A 368 7.47 1.93 7.60
N VAL A 369 6.74 0.83 7.81
CA VAL A 369 7.33 -0.52 7.87
C VAL A 369 7.93 -0.90 6.51
N ALA A 370 7.24 -0.64 5.41
CA ALA A 370 7.77 -0.89 4.08
C ALA A 370 9.06 -0.09 3.82
N LEU A 371 9.09 1.20 4.19
CA LEU A 371 10.28 2.03 4.07
C LEU A 371 11.42 1.50 4.98
N MET A 372 11.11 1.12 6.20
CA MET A 372 12.05 0.62 7.19
C MET A 372 12.79 -0.64 6.70
N TYR A 373 12.11 -1.56 6.01
CA TYR A 373 12.73 -2.81 5.52
C TYR A 373 13.17 -2.75 4.05
N SER A 374 12.91 -1.68 3.32
CA SER A 374 13.41 -1.49 1.95
C SER A 374 14.95 -1.55 1.83
N PRO A 375 15.77 -1.06 2.80
CA PRO A 375 17.22 -1.16 2.73
C PRO A 375 17.74 -2.61 2.68
N VAL A 376 17.02 -3.57 3.28
CA VAL A 376 17.38 -5.00 3.19
C VAL A 376 17.28 -5.48 1.74
N GLY A 377 16.23 -5.06 1.02
CA GLY A 377 16.06 -5.36 -0.40
C GLY A 377 17.15 -4.73 -1.28
N VAL A 378 17.53 -3.48 -0.97
CA VAL A 378 18.64 -2.78 -1.64
C VAL A 378 19.97 -3.50 -1.38
N LEU A 379 20.25 -3.86 -0.13
CA LEU A 379 21.44 -4.60 0.24
C LEU A 379 21.52 -5.96 -0.47
N ALA A 380 20.42 -6.68 -0.52
CA ALA A 380 20.34 -7.97 -1.21
C ALA A 380 20.60 -7.81 -2.72
N TRP A 381 20.13 -6.73 -3.32
CA TRP A 381 20.45 -6.40 -4.72
C TRP A 381 21.94 -6.08 -4.90
N LEU A 382 22.49 -5.22 -4.06
CA LEU A 382 23.92 -4.85 -4.07
C LEU A 382 24.83 -6.08 -3.91
N ARG A 383 24.43 -7.01 -3.05
CA ARG A 383 25.20 -8.25 -2.75
C ARG A 383 24.87 -9.39 -3.71
N ARG A 384 24.02 -9.17 -4.70
CA ARG A 384 23.54 -10.20 -5.63
C ARG A 384 22.87 -11.41 -4.95
N TRP A 385 22.34 -11.23 -3.75
CA TRP A 385 21.56 -12.26 -3.07
C TRP A 385 20.24 -12.51 -3.79
N SER A 386 19.71 -13.72 -3.74
CA SER A 386 18.41 -14.00 -4.36
C SER A 386 17.29 -13.16 -3.69
N PRO A 387 16.21 -12.84 -4.42
CA PRO A 387 15.04 -12.17 -3.79
C PRO A 387 14.45 -13.00 -2.64
N ALA A 388 14.51 -14.34 -2.71
CA ALA A 388 14.09 -15.21 -1.61
C ALA A 388 14.95 -15.00 -0.35
N LEU A 389 16.27 -14.83 -0.52
CA LEU A 389 17.16 -14.54 0.62
C LEU A 389 16.86 -13.15 1.20
N ALA A 390 16.52 -12.15 0.37
CA ALA A 390 16.08 -10.85 0.85
C ALA A 390 14.80 -10.96 1.70
N PHE A 391 13.82 -11.75 1.23
CA PHE A 391 12.59 -12.05 1.99
C PHE A 391 12.91 -12.63 3.37
N TRP A 392 13.66 -13.72 3.41
CA TRP A 392 13.95 -14.42 4.67
C TRP A 392 14.84 -13.61 5.61
N SER A 393 15.79 -12.84 5.09
CA SER A 393 16.62 -11.93 5.90
C SER A 393 15.77 -10.84 6.55
N ALA A 394 14.87 -10.23 5.80
CA ALA A 394 13.96 -9.23 6.34
C ALA A 394 12.94 -9.85 7.32
N ALA A 395 12.41 -11.04 7.01
CA ALA A 395 11.50 -11.76 7.91
C ALA A 395 12.18 -12.07 9.25
N LEU A 396 13.42 -12.55 9.24
CA LEU A 396 14.19 -12.84 10.45
C LEU A 396 14.45 -11.56 11.25
N THR A 397 14.90 -10.49 10.59
CA THR A 397 15.17 -9.20 11.24
C THR A 397 13.90 -8.62 11.85
N ALA A 398 12.79 -8.61 11.09
CA ALA A 398 11.51 -8.12 11.58
C ALA A 398 10.98 -8.98 12.74
N SER A 399 11.09 -10.31 12.65
CA SER A 399 10.70 -11.21 13.74
C SER A 399 11.51 -10.95 15.02
N ALA A 400 12.82 -10.68 14.89
CA ALA A 400 13.66 -10.35 16.04
C ALA A 400 13.23 -9.01 16.67
N VAL A 401 12.94 -7.99 15.86
CA VAL A 401 12.44 -6.69 16.33
C VAL A 401 11.07 -6.85 17.00
N GLU A 402 10.13 -7.52 16.36
CA GLU A 402 8.78 -7.69 16.93
C GLU A 402 8.81 -8.53 18.22
N THR A 403 9.64 -9.59 18.26
CA THR A 403 9.82 -10.40 19.48
C THR A 403 10.42 -9.58 20.60
N SER A 404 11.35 -8.65 20.30
CA SER A 404 11.95 -7.79 21.30
C SER A 404 10.94 -6.89 22.02
N LYS A 405 9.86 -6.49 21.33
CA LYS A 405 8.78 -5.67 21.90
C LYS A 405 8.03 -6.37 23.02
N LEU A 406 8.07 -7.71 23.09
CA LEU A 406 7.55 -8.46 24.25
C LEU A 406 8.23 -8.09 25.57
N PHE A 407 9.48 -7.65 25.50
CA PHE A 407 10.28 -7.28 26.67
C PHE A 407 10.27 -5.79 26.99
N ILE A 408 9.58 -4.97 26.19
CA ILE A 408 9.58 -3.52 26.27
C ILE A 408 8.17 -3.05 26.68
N ALA A 409 8.11 -2.24 27.76
CA ALA A 409 6.84 -1.67 28.19
C ALA A 409 6.23 -0.78 27.10
N ASP A 410 4.90 -0.73 27.04
CA ASP A 410 4.10 0.12 26.15
C ASP A 410 4.26 -0.17 24.65
N LEU A 411 4.96 -1.27 24.28
CA LEU A 411 5.07 -1.73 22.89
C LEU A 411 4.38 -3.08 22.73
N HIS A 412 3.74 -3.24 21.56
CA HIS A 412 3.08 -4.51 21.20
C HIS A 412 3.71 -5.08 19.93
N PRO A 413 4.02 -6.39 19.90
CA PRO A 413 4.45 -7.05 18.68
C PRO A 413 3.31 -7.15 17.68
N ASP A 414 3.60 -6.85 16.40
CA ASP A 414 2.63 -6.95 15.31
C ASP A 414 3.17 -7.87 14.21
N PRO A 415 2.57 -9.06 14.01
CA PRO A 415 2.96 -9.98 12.95
C PRO A 415 2.87 -9.39 11.53
N SER A 416 2.01 -8.37 11.34
CA SER A 416 1.87 -7.66 10.06
C SER A 416 3.21 -7.06 9.62
N ASN A 417 3.99 -6.54 10.56
CA ASN A 417 5.27 -5.90 10.27
C ASN A 417 6.27 -6.89 9.67
N VAL A 418 6.22 -8.17 10.10
CA VAL A 418 7.07 -9.23 9.55
C VAL A 418 6.68 -9.50 8.09
N LEU A 419 5.38 -9.64 7.82
CA LEU A 419 4.88 -9.90 6.47
C LEU A 419 5.18 -8.74 5.52
N ILE A 420 4.93 -7.50 5.96
CA ILE A 420 5.16 -6.29 5.18
C ILE A 420 6.66 -6.12 4.90
N GLY A 421 7.49 -6.22 5.94
CA GLY A 421 8.94 -6.07 5.84
C GLY A 421 9.56 -7.09 4.89
N ALA A 422 9.22 -8.37 5.03
CA ALA A 422 9.70 -9.45 4.18
C ALA A 422 9.26 -9.27 2.71
N SER A 423 7.97 -8.97 2.49
CA SER A 423 7.41 -8.74 1.16
C SER A 423 8.03 -7.53 0.48
N THR A 424 8.27 -6.46 1.23
CA THR A 424 8.92 -5.24 0.72
C THR A 424 10.36 -5.51 0.31
N ALA A 425 11.16 -6.16 1.16
CA ALA A 425 12.55 -6.48 0.83
C ALA A 425 12.65 -7.36 -0.43
N TRP A 426 11.77 -8.36 -0.55
CA TRP A 426 11.67 -9.19 -1.75
C TRP A 426 11.33 -8.37 -3.00
N ALA A 427 10.29 -7.51 -2.90
CA ALA A 427 9.83 -6.69 -4.02
C ALA A 427 10.89 -5.71 -4.48
N VAL A 428 11.54 -4.98 -3.55
CA VAL A 428 12.64 -4.05 -3.83
C VAL A 428 13.82 -4.76 -4.49
N SER A 429 14.27 -5.91 -3.92
CA SER A 429 15.36 -6.68 -4.51
C SER A 429 15.04 -7.16 -5.93
N LYS A 430 13.80 -7.62 -6.15
CA LYS A 430 13.32 -8.09 -7.46
C LYS A 430 13.20 -6.95 -8.46
N LEU A 431 12.71 -5.79 -8.03
CA LEU A 431 12.56 -4.60 -8.86
C LEU A 431 13.92 -4.06 -9.32
N LEU A 432 14.85 -3.85 -8.38
CA LEU A 432 16.19 -3.33 -8.67
C LEU A 432 17.02 -4.24 -9.58
N ARG A 433 16.80 -5.56 -9.54
CA ARG A 433 17.45 -6.51 -10.49
C ARG A 433 16.93 -6.38 -11.91
N ARG A 434 15.79 -5.75 -12.09
CA ARG A 434 15.13 -5.60 -13.38
C ARG A 434 15.24 -4.19 -13.98
N LEU A 435 15.71 -3.24 -13.15
CA LEU A 435 16.13 -1.91 -13.59
C LEU A 435 17.57 -1.92 -14.15
#